data_56244b70d4cd7ada79a5b48174c0c714
#
_entry.id   56244b70d4cd7ada79a5b48174c0c714
#
_cell.length_a   1.000
_cell.length_b   1.000
_cell.length_c   1.000
_cell.angle_alpha   90.00
_cell.angle_beta   90.00
_cell.angle_gamma   90.00
#
_symmetry.space_group_name_H-M   'P 1'
#
loop_
_entity.id
_entity.type
_entity.pdbx_description
1 polymer ?
#
loop_
_entity_poly.entity_id
_entity_poly.type
_entity_poly.pdbx_seq_one_letter_code
_entity_poly.pdbx_strand_id
1 'polypeptide(L)'
;MPLEDELGDIIQKARDGKAWSQDDLVRATYLSKDDIQRIESYQLIPEDSVVMKLAKALGLDGPTLIDIAQERWMPKEPAEDPDFDLVCLNVFMGEYPVNCYLLRCKTTGETAVVDTGANPKTIINKARDMGVRPNMILLTHAHPDHAGGLGELSDAFDCPTYIDHNEPRPKGSSNFKIVKDGDELTLGKLRILCIETPGHTAGGVSYLINQTLISGDVIFAGSMGRANSSWQDLFNSITQEVLCLPDATGIYPGHGPATTVGQEKEHNPFFIGRVG
;
A
#
# COMPACT_ATOMS: atom_id res chain seq x y z
N MET A 1 -2.72 13.89 -5.20
CA MET A 1 -3.52 13.04 -4.28
C MET A 1 -3.05 13.35 -2.87
N PRO A 2 -3.90 13.52 -1.84
CA PRO A 2 -3.45 13.67 -0.46
C PRO A 2 -2.77 12.38 0.03
N LEU A 3 -2.08 12.43 1.17
CA LEU A 3 -1.63 11.23 1.87
C LEU A 3 -2.84 10.36 2.21
N GLU A 4 -2.65 9.06 2.31
CA GLU A 4 -3.72 8.13 2.70
C GLU A 4 -4.09 8.33 4.17
N ASP A 5 -3.08 8.44 5.02
CA ASP A 5 -3.27 8.55 6.46
C ASP A 5 -3.03 9.97 6.97
N GLU A 6 -3.93 10.42 7.81
CA GLU A 6 -3.76 11.61 8.64
C GLU A 6 -3.11 11.25 9.98
N LEU A 7 -2.82 12.27 10.81
CA LEU A 7 -2.27 12.08 12.16
C LEU A 7 -3.06 11.05 12.96
N GLY A 8 -4.39 11.09 12.90
CA GLY A 8 -5.27 10.21 13.66
C GLY A 8 -5.06 8.73 13.34
N ASP A 9 -4.92 8.39 12.05
CA ASP A 9 -4.64 7.02 11.59
C ASP A 9 -3.29 6.53 12.08
N ILE A 10 -2.25 7.36 11.94
CA ILE A 10 -0.90 7.02 12.36
C ILE A 10 -0.84 6.75 13.86
N ILE A 11 -1.49 7.60 14.66
CA ILE A 11 -1.58 7.42 16.13
C ILE A 11 -2.32 6.13 16.46
N GLN A 12 -3.46 5.86 15.82
CA GLN A 12 -4.23 4.65 16.05
C GLN A 12 -3.43 3.40 15.66
N LYS A 13 -2.82 3.38 14.46
CA LYS A 13 -2.00 2.25 13.99
C LYS A 13 -0.84 1.98 14.95
N ALA A 14 -0.10 3.02 15.37
CA ALA A 14 1.01 2.87 16.31
C ALA A 14 0.57 2.38 17.70
N ARG A 15 -0.61 2.83 18.16
CA ARG A 15 -1.21 2.40 19.43
C ARG A 15 -1.62 0.92 19.34
N ASP A 16 -2.28 0.53 18.25
CA ASP A 16 -2.69 -0.85 18.00
C ASP A 16 -1.48 -1.80 17.92
N GLY A 17 -0.37 -1.34 17.30
CA GLY A 17 0.89 -2.08 17.26
C GLY A 17 1.53 -2.33 18.63
N LYS A 18 1.19 -1.53 19.65
CA LYS A 18 1.57 -1.76 21.03
C LYS A 18 0.52 -2.60 21.80
N ALA A 19 -0.57 -2.98 21.17
CA ALA A 19 -1.75 -3.56 21.80
C ALA A 19 -2.31 -2.65 22.95
N TRP A 20 -2.23 -1.33 22.77
CA TRP A 20 -2.70 -0.36 23.74
C TRP A 20 -4.13 0.07 23.46
N SER A 21 -4.91 0.21 24.54
CA SER A 21 -6.17 0.95 24.50
C SER A 21 -5.91 2.47 24.50
N GLN A 22 -6.93 3.27 24.20
CA GLN A 22 -6.84 4.73 24.39
C GLN A 22 -6.50 5.11 25.85
N ASP A 23 -6.98 4.35 26.84
CA ASP A 23 -6.67 4.57 28.26
C ASP A 23 -5.18 4.31 28.57
N ASP A 24 -4.53 3.37 27.85
CA ASP A 24 -3.09 3.16 27.94
C ASP A 24 -2.33 4.38 27.41
N LEU A 25 -2.77 4.94 26.30
CA LEU A 25 -2.17 6.13 25.71
C LEU A 25 -2.38 7.36 26.60
N VAL A 26 -3.56 7.51 27.24
CA VAL A 26 -3.82 8.52 28.28
C VAL A 26 -2.79 8.41 29.40
N ARG A 27 -2.56 7.21 29.93
CA ARG A 27 -1.58 6.99 31.02
C ARG A 27 -0.14 7.31 30.60
N ALA A 28 0.21 7.00 29.36
CA ALA A 28 1.56 7.24 28.84
C ALA A 28 1.85 8.72 28.54
N THR A 29 0.82 9.47 28.14
CA THR A 29 0.99 10.85 27.65
C THR A 29 0.48 11.92 28.62
N TYR A 30 -0.35 11.55 29.60
CA TYR A 30 -1.10 12.45 30.45
C TYR A 30 -2.01 13.44 29.71
N LEU A 31 -2.41 13.09 28.49
CA LEU A 31 -3.44 13.81 27.74
C LEU A 31 -4.83 13.39 28.19
N SER A 32 -5.83 14.22 27.94
CA SER A 32 -7.22 13.83 28.21
C SER A 32 -7.68 12.74 27.25
N LYS A 33 -8.60 11.89 27.70
CA LYS A 33 -9.19 10.87 26.81
C LYS A 33 -9.97 11.51 25.68
N ASP A 34 -10.63 12.62 25.93
CA ASP A 34 -11.37 13.40 24.94
C ASP A 34 -10.43 13.88 23.80
N ASP A 35 -9.26 14.44 24.16
CA ASP A 35 -8.30 14.87 23.16
C ASP A 35 -7.82 13.70 22.28
N ILE A 36 -7.48 12.55 22.90
CA ILE A 36 -7.05 11.37 22.14
C ILE A 36 -8.16 10.91 21.20
N GLN A 37 -9.41 10.84 21.67
CA GLN A 37 -10.54 10.45 20.83
C GLN A 37 -10.75 11.42 19.66
N ARG A 38 -10.65 12.73 19.92
CA ARG A 38 -10.80 13.75 18.89
C ARG A 38 -9.66 13.73 17.87
N ILE A 39 -8.43 13.44 18.30
CA ILE A 39 -7.29 13.25 17.39
C ILE A 39 -7.52 12.03 16.49
N GLU A 40 -7.82 10.86 17.07
CA GLU A 40 -8.05 9.62 16.33
C GLU A 40 -9.32 9.66 15.44
N SER A 41 -10.23 10.62 15.66
CA SER A 41 -11.44 10.84 14.86
C SER A 41 -11.37 12.08 13.94
N TYR A 42 -10.18 12.61 13.72
CA TYR A 42 -9.90 13.75 12.82
C TYR A 42 -10.58 15.07 13.23
N GLN A 43 -10.99 15.21 14.50
CA GLN A 43 -11.68 16.40 15.02
C GLN A 43 -10.74 17.39 15.69
N LEU A 44 -9.48 17.02 15.87
CA LEU A 44 -8.47 17.84 16.51
C LEU A 44 -7.09 17.59 15.90
N ILE A 45 -6.49 18.62 15.34
CA ILE A 45 -5.06 18.67 15.04
C ILE A 45 -4.41 19.38 16.25
N PRO A 46 -3.64 18.66 17.09
CA PRO A 46 -3.07 19.23 18.29
C PRO A 46 -1.82 20.07 18.00
N GLU A 47 -1.38 20.86 19.00
CA GLU A 47 -0.11 21.59 18.91
C GLU A 47 1.08 20.64 18.84
N ASP A 48 2.20 21.10 18.22
CA ASP A 48 3.44 20.33 18.02
C ASP A 48 3.95 19.66 19.30
N SER A 49 3.81 20.34 20.46
CA SER A 49 4.22 19.79 21.78
C SER A 49 3.41 18.54 22.16
N VAL A 50 2.17 18.46 21.76
CA VAL A 50 1.29 17.29 21.98
C VAL A 50 1.63 16.18 20.99
N VAL A 51 1.86 16.51 19.72
CA VAL A 51 2.32 15.54 18.70
C VAL A 51 3.63 14.90 19.15
N MET A 52 4.61 15.69 19.65
CA MET A 52 5.86 15.17 20.19
C MET A 52 5.68 14.20 21.38
N LYS A 53 4.71 14.47 22.26
CA LYS A 53 4.39 13.56 23.38
C LYS A 53 3.82 12.24 22.88
N LEU A 54 2.88 12.30 21.93
CA LEU A 54 2.29 11.13 21.31
C LEU A 54 3.35 10.29 20.58
N ALA A 55 4.17 10.93 19.75
CA ALA A 55 5.26 10.29 19.04
C ALA A 55 6.22 9.56 20.00
N LYS A 56 6.67 10.23 21.06
CA LYS A 56 7.55 9.63 22.08
C LYS A 56 6.90 8.41 22.75
N ALA A 57 5.63 8.49 23.13
CA ALA A 57 4.93 7.40 23.82
C ALA A 57 4.75 6.20 22.89
N LEU A 58 4.47 6.47 21.61
CA LEU A 58 4.22 5.46 20.61
C LEU A 58 5.50 4.93 19.93
N GLY A 59 6.62 5.62 20.10
CA GLY A 59 7.90 5.26 19.50
C GLY A 59 7.97 5.66 18.02
N LEU A 60 7.30 6.75 17.65
CA LEU A 60 7.35 7.36 16.32
C LEU A 60 8.40 8.48 16.29
N ASP A 61 8.84 8.88 15.11
CA ASP A 61 9.63 10.10 14.93
C ASP A 61 8.74 11.33 15.03
N GLY A 62 9.03 12.21 15.97
CA GLY A 62 8.19 13.36 16.28
C GLY A 62 8.21 14.45 15.21
N PRO A 63 9.38 14.88 14.73
CA PRO A 63 9.48 15.89 13.67
C PRO A 63 8.71 15.52 12.40
N THR A 64 8.89 14.32 11.89
CA THR A 64 8.18 13.88 10.67
C THR A 64 6.69 13.70 10.90
N LEU A 65 6.29 13.25 12.11
CA LEU A 65 4.87 13.17 12.45
C LEU A 65 4.21 14.56 12.49
N ILE A 66 4.94 15.60 12.94
CA ILE A 66 4.47 17.00 12.88
C ILE A 66 4.32 17.46 11.43
N ASP A 67 5.29 17.13 10.56
CA ASP A 67 5.23 17.52 9.15
C ASP A 67 4.02 16.90 8.43
N ILE A 68 3.66 15.66 8.78
CA ILE A 68 2.43 15.02 8.28
C ILE A 68 1.19 15.70 8.87
N ALA A 69 1.13 15.88 10.20
CA ALA A 69 0.00 16.49 10.87
C ALA A 69 -0.34 17.91 10.37
N GLN A 70 0.66 18.62 9.86
CA GLN A 70 0.53 20.00 9.36
C GLN A 70 0.59 20.07 7.82
N GLU A 71 0.50 18.95 7.13
CA GLU A 71 0.52 18.87 5.66
C GLU A 71 1.76 19.54 5.03
N ARG A 72 2.91 19.52 5.72
CA ARG A 72 4.16 20.15 5.26
C ARG A 72 4.98 19.26 4.35
N TRP A 73 4.73 17.95 4.40
CA TRP A 73 5.41 16.97 3.57
C TRP A 73 4.45 16.24 2.64
N MET A 74 4.89 16.12 1.41
CA MET A 74 4.27 15.28 0.37
C MET A 74 5.37 14.57 -0.42
N PRO A 75 5.18 13.30 -0.79
CA PRO A 75 6.18 12.59 -1.58
C PRO A 75 6.33 13.19 -2.98
N LYS A 76 7.53 13.06 -3.52
CA LYS A 76 7.78 13.35 -4.94
C LYS A 76 7.50 12.08 -5.75
N GLU A 77 6.91 12.25 -6.91
CA GLU A 77 6.66 11.15 -7.85
C GLU A 77 7.96 10.40 -8.16
N PRO A 78 7.94 9.05 -8.13
CA PRO A 78 9.06 8.25 -8.59
C PRO A 78 9.37 8.49 -10.06
N ALA A 79 10.61 8.21 -10.48
CA ALA A 79 10.98 8.29 -11.88
C ALA A 79 10.26 7.21 -12.70
N GLU A 80 9.85 7.56 -13.92
CA GLU A 80 9.27 6.61 -14.85
C GLU A 80 10.29 5.56 -15.31
N ASP A 81 9.84 4.32 -15.48
CA ASP A 81 10.69 3.24 -15.99
C ASP A 81 10.72 3.27 -17.54
N PRO A 82 11.90 3.14 -18.16
CA PRO A 82 12.03 3.14 -19.63
C PRO A 82 11.41 1.91 -20.31
N ASP A 83 11.25 0.79 -19.61
CA ASP A 83 10.87 -0.49 -20.21
C ASP A 83 9.36 -0.74 -20.17
N PHE A 84 8.61 -0.02 -19.35
CA PHE A 84 7.16 -0.19 -19.23
C PHE A 84 6.42 1.12 -18.99
N ASP A 85 5.11 1.08 -19.22
CA ASP A 85 4.17 2.10 -18.77
C ASP A 85 3.45 1.55 -17.55
N LEU A 86 3.37 2.34 -16.47
CA LEU A 86 2.55 2.05 -15.30
C LEU A 86 1.48 3.12 -15.15
N VAL A 87 0.22 2.74 -15.39
CA VAL A 87 -0.91 3.66 -15.31
C VAL A 87 -1.68 3.38 -14.02
N CYS A 88 -1.66 4.32 -13.09
CA CYS A 88 -2.48 4.29 -11.89
C CYS A 88 -3.92 4.69 -12.21
N LEU A 89 -4.87 3.91 -11.75
CA LEU A 89 -6.31 4.13 -11.88
C LEU A 89 -6.94 4.14 -10.49
N ASN A 90 -7.53 5.26 -10.11
CA ASN A 90 -8.32 5.31 -8.88
C ASN A 90 -9.68 4.67 -9.13
N VAL A 91 -9.91 3.53 -8.50
CA VAL A 91 -11.17 2.80 -8.53
C VAL A 91 -11.85 2.97 -7.18
N PHE A 92 -13.09 3.44 -7.18
CA PHE A 92 -13.77 3.80 -5.94
C PHE A 92 -14.63 2.65 -5.40
N MET A 93 -14.51 2.40 -4.09
CA MET A 93 -15.46 1.63 -3.31
C MET A 93 -16.21 2.59 -2.38
N GLY A 94 -17.41 3.00 -2.81
CA GLY A 94 -18.09 4.14 -2.18
C GLY A 94 -17.33 5.44 -2.42
N GLU A 95 -16.89 6.10 -1.35
CA GLU A 95 -16.07 7.34 -1.40
C GLU A 95 -14.56 7.06 -1.31
N TYR A 96 -14.17 5.82 -1.06
CA TYR A 96 -12.76 5.44 -0.83
C TYR A 96 -12.08 5.04 -2.15
N PRO A 97 -11.03 5.76 -2.59
CA PRO A 97 -10.26 5.40 -3.77
C PRO A 97 -9.27 4.28 -3.46
N VAL A 98 -9.16 3.32 -4.37
CA VAL A 98 -8.14 2.28 -4.38
C VAL A 98 -7.32 2.44 -5.65
N ASN A 99 -6.01 2.33 -5.54
CA ASN A 99 -5.10 2.37 -6.67
C ASN A 99 -5.05 0.98 -7.33
N CYS A 100 -5.53 0.91 -8.56
CA CYS A 100 -5.34 -0.23 -9.43
C CYS A 100 -4.36 0.16 -10.55
N TYR A 101 -3.56 -0.78 -11.02
CA TYR A 101 -2.52 -0.45 -11.99
C TYR A 101 -2.67 -1.24 -13.28
N LEU A 102 -2.43 -0.58 -14.42
CA LEU A 102 -2.15 -1.22 -15.69
C LEU A 102 -0.65 -1.11 -15.96
N LEU A 103 0.01 -2.27 -15.95
CA LEU A 103 1.43 -2.42 -16.25
C LEU A 103 1.57 -2.92 -17.70
N ARG A 104 2.19 -2.15 -18.58
CA ARG A 104 2.37 -2.50 -19.99
C ARG A 104 3.84 -2.56 -20.36
N CYS A 105 4.29 -3.71 -20.84
CA CYS A 105 5.63 -3.86 -21.44
C CYS A 105 5.71 -3.06 -22.74
N LYS A 106 6.59 -2.04 -22.82
CA LYS A 106 6.74 -1.20 -24.03
C LYS A 106 7.26 -1.97 -25.23
N THR A 107 8.06 -3.02 -24.99
CA THR A 107 8.65 -3.83 -26.08
C THR A 107 7.63 -4.74 -26.77
N THR A 108 6.74 -5.38 -25.99
CA THR A 108 5.81 -6.41 -26.53
C THR A 108 4.36 -5.95 -26.55
N GLY A 109 4.01 -4.94 -25.77
CA GLY A 109 2.64 -4.48 -25.57
C GLY A 109 1.81 -5.36 -24.63
N GLU A 110 2.37 -6.47 -24.12
CA GLU A 110 1.71 -7.29 -23.13
C GLU A 110 1.42 -6.48 -21.85
N THR A 111 0.25 -6.71 -21.26
CA THR A 111 -0.28 -5.87 -20.19
C THR A 111 -0.78 -6.74 -19.04
N ALA A 112 -0.50 -6.32 -17.81
CA ALA A 112 -1.09 -6.88 -16.58
C ALA A 112 -2.00 -5.85 -15.90
N VAL A 113 -3.02 -6.33 -15.20
CA VAL A 113 -3.77 -5.55 -14.21
C VAL A 113 -3.23 -5.93 -12.83
N VAL A 114 -2.92 -4.95 -12.00
CA VAL A 114 -2.63 -5.18 -10.57
C VAL A 114 -3.77 -4.58 -9.76
N ASP A 115 -4.43 -5.43 -9.00
CA ASP A 115 -5.68 -5.21 -8.29
C ASP A 115 -6.85 -4.81 -9.19
N THR A 116 -8.05 -5.11 -8.76
CA THR A 116 -9.25 -4.97 -9.61
C THR A 116 -10.17 -3.84 -9.18
N GLY A 117 -9.94 -3.35 -7.95
CA GLY A 117 -10.90 -2.44 -7.34
C GLY A 117 -12.26 -3.11 -7.11
N ALA A 118 -13.20 -2.33 -6.62
CA ALA A 118 -14.60 -2.76 -6.50
C ALA A 118 -15.44 -2.46 -7.75
N ASN A 119 -15.00 -1.53 -8.60
CA ASN A 119 -15.67 -1.15 -9.85
C ASN A 119 -14.73 -1.29 -11.05
N PRO A 120 -14.66 -2.46 -11.68
CA PRO A 120 -13.68 -2.77 -12.71
C PRO A 120 -13.92 -2.06 -14.05
N LYS A 121 -15.05 -1.39 -14.24
CA LYS A 121 -15.39 -0.66 -15.48
C LYS A 121 -14.35 0.40 -15.81
N THR A 122 -13.77 1.06 -14.80
CA THR A 122 -12.68 2.03 -14.98
C THR A 122 -11.49 1.36 -15.67
N ILE A 123 -11.08 0.17 -15.21
CA ILE A 123 -9.96 -0.60 -15.75
C ILE A 123 -10.28 -1.09 -17.18
N ILE A 124 -11.48 -1.67 -17.37
CA ILE A 124 -11.92 -2.18 -18.68
C ILE A 124 -11.94 -1.06 -19.74
N ASN A 125 -12.50 0.10 -19.38
CA ASN A 125 -12.55 1.23 -20.29
C ASN A 125 -11.15 1.75 -20.61
N LYS A 126 -10.28 1.89 -19.60
CA LYS A 126 -8.90 2.32 -19.82
C LYS A 126 -8.11 1.35 -20.71
N ALA A 127 -8.23 0.05 -20.47
CA ALA A 127 -7.60 -0.95 -21.33
C ALA A 127 -8.09 -0.85 -22.79
N ARG A 128 -9.40 -0.62 -22.99
CA ARG A 128 -9.98 -0.40 -24.31
C ARG A 128 -9.42 0.87 -24.97
N ASP A 129 -9.37 1.99 -24.24
CA ASP A 129 -8.85 3.27 -24.75
C ASP A 129 -7.37 3.17 -25.12
N MET A 130 -6.59 2.36 -24.40
CA MET A 130 -5.20 2.06 -24.71
C MET A 130 -5.03 1.03 -25.84
N GLY A 131 -6.12 0.39 -26.30
CA GLY A 131 -6.08 -0.67 -27.31
C GLY A 131 -5.35 -1.92 -26.83
N VAL A 132 -5.38 -2.21 -25.52
CA VAL A 132 -4.72 -3.39 -24.93
C VAL A 132 -5.74 -4.37 -24.36
N ARG A 133 -5.33 -5.65 -24.32
CA ARG A 133 -6.04 -6.70 -23.61
C ARG A 133 -5.09 -7.30 -22.58
N PRO A 134 -5.35 -7.15 -21.27
CA PRO A 134 -4.53 -7.72 -20.23
C PRO A 134 -4.34 -9.23 -20.37
N ASN A 135 -3.11 -9.69 -20.14
CA ASN A 135 -2.68 -11.08 -20.22
C ASN A 135 -2.74 -11.79 -18.88
N MET A 136 -2.79 -11.02 -17.79
CA MET A 136 -2.87 -11.52 -16.44
C MET A 136 -3.46 -10.48 -15.47
N ILE A 137 -4.03 -10.96 -14.38
CA ILE A 137 -4.45 -10.18 -13.22
C ILE A 137 -3.55 -10.59 -12.05
N LEU A 138 -2.94 -9.63 -11.39
CA LEU A 138 -2.11 -9.81 -10.20
C LEU A 138 -2.87 -9.22 -9.02
N LEU A 139 -3.15 -10.01 -8.00
CA LEU A 139 -3.77 -9.50 -6.77
C LEU A 139 -2.70 -9.34 -5.70
N THR A 140 -2.63 -8.16 -5.09
CA THR A 140 -1.76 -7.95 -3.94
C THR A 140 -2.30 -8.65 -2.70
N HIS A 141 -3.61 -8.65 -2.53
CA HIS A 141 -4.35 -9.36 -1.50
C HIS A 141 -5.84 -9.45 -1.84
N ALA A 142 -6.64 -10.09 -0.98
CA ALA A 142 -8.03 -10.44 -1.29
C ALA A 142 -9.09 -9.53 -0.65
N HIS A 143 -8.76 -8.35 -0.14
CA HIS A 143 -9.77 -7.43 0.38
C HIS A 143 -10.74 -6.98 -0.73
N PRO A 144 -12.00 -6.70 -0.39
CA PRO A 144 -13.04 -6.39 -1.39
C PRO A 144 -12.75 -5.17 -2.25
N ASP A 145 -12.05 -4.19 -1.73
CA ASP A 145 -11.63 -2.99 -2.45
C ASP A 145 -10.51 -3.28 -3.47
N HIS A 146 -9.69 -4.33 -3.27
CA HIS A 146 -8.66 -4.78 -4.20
C HIS A 146 -9.13 -5.87 -5.16
N ALA A 147 -9.99 -6.77 -4.71
CA ALA A 147 -10.37 -7.97 -5.47
C ALA A 147 -11.87 -8.03 -5.85
N GLY A 148 -12.68 -7.03 -5.46
CA GLY A 148 -14.13 -7.08 -5.65
C GLY A 148 -14.59 -7.08 -7.10
N GLY A 149 -13.82 -6.50 -8.01
CA GLY A 149 -14.08 -6.46 -9.44
C GLY A 149 -13.58 -7.67 -10.24
N LEU A 150 -13.00 -8.68 -9.57
CA LEU A 150 -12.34 -9.79 -10.23
C LEU A 150 -13.23 -10.54 -11.22
N GLY A 151 -14.51 -10.75 -10.89
CA GLY A 151 -15.44 -11.46 -11.75
C GLY A 151 -15.61 -10.79 -13.11
N GLU A 152 -15.94 -9.50 -13.12
CA GLU A 152 -16.14 -8.75 -14.37
C GLU A 152 -14.83 -8.62 -15.16
N LEU A 153 -13.66 -8.50 -14.51
CA LEU A 153 -12.36 -8.48 -15.22
C LEU A 153 -12.01 -9.84 -15.81
N SER A 154 -12.27 -10.93 -15.08
CA SER A 154 -12.05 -12.29 -15.59
C SER A 154 -12.92 -12.58 -16.81
N ASP A 155 -14.18 -12.14 -16.80
CA ASP A 155 -15.09 -12.28 -17.94
C ASP A 155 -14.64 -11.42 -19.12
N ALA A 156 -14.15 -10.20 -18.89
CA ALA A 156 -13.74 -9.27 -19.92
C ALA A 156 -12.42 -9.68 -20.61
N PHE A 157 -11.47 -10.20 -19.86
CA PHE A 157 -10.09 -10.42 -20.35
C PHE A 157 -9.75 -11.89 -20.55
N ASP A 158 -10.44 -12.83 -19.87
CA ASP A 158 -10.21 -14.28 -19.98
C ASP A 158 -8.73 -14.64 -19.79
N CYS A 159 -8.14 -14.17 -18.69
CA CYS A 159 -6.73 -14.36 -18.37
C CYS A 159 -6.55 -14.93 -16.94
N PRO A 160 -5.38 -15.53 -16.65
CA PRO A 160 -5.11 -16.05 -15.33
C PRO A 160 -5.06 -14.95 -14.25
N THR A 161 -5.49 -15.31 -13.03
CA THR A 161 -5.38 -14.47 -11.84
C THR A 161 -4.34 -15.07 -10.91
N TYR A 162 -3.32 -14.28 -10.59
CA TYR A 162 -2.26 -14.64 -9.65
C TYR A 162 -2.58 -14.11 -8.26
N ILE A 163 -2.39 -14.96 -7.25
CA ILE A 163 -2.67 -14.64 -5.84
C ILE A 163 -1.79 -15.51 -4.94
N ASP A 164 -1.43 -15.01 -3.78
CA ASP A 164 -0.68 -15.80 -2.80
C ASP A 164 -1.51 -16.97 -2.23
N HIS A 165 -0.81 -18.00 -1.77
CA HIS A 165 -1.42 -19.23 -1.28
C HIS A 165 -2.17 -19.05 0.07
N ASN A 166 -1.78 -18.07 0.88
CA ASN A 166 -2.41 -17.75 2.17
C ASN A 166 -3.61 -16.80 2.03
N GLU A 167 -3.84 -16.24 0.83
CA GLU A 167 -5.01 -15.40 0.60
C GLU A 167 -6.26 -16.24 0.32
N PRO A 168 -7.42 -15.83 0.85
CA PRO A 168 -8.68 -16.43 0.43
C PRO A 168 -8.90 -16.16 -1.05
N ARG A 169 -9.37 -17.15 -1.80
CA ARG A 169 -9.68 -16.97 -3.22
C ARG A 169 -10.94 -16.14 -3.40
N PRO A 170 -10.85 -14.91 -3.98
CA PRO A 170 -12.02 -14.11 -4.27
C PRO A 170 -12.96 -14.82 -5.24
N LYS A 171 -14.24 -14.48 -5.18
CA LYS A 171 -15.21 -15.00 -6.16
C LYS A 171 -14.97 -14.35 -7.53
N GLY A 172 -15.33 -15.07 -8.59
CA GLY A 172 -15.40 -14.50 -9.94
C GLY A 172 -14.29 -14.94 -10.89
N SER A 173 -13.27 -15.69 -10.45
CA SER A 173 -12.32 -16.35 -11.34
C SER A 173 -12.27 -17.85 -11.06
N SER A 174 -12.08 -18.65 -12.10
CA SER A 174 -11.78 -20.09 -12.00
C SER A 174 -10.33 -20.40 -12.38
N ASN A 175 -9.59 -19.43 -12.91
CA ASN A 175 -8.23 -19.60 -13.43
C ASN A 175 -7.19 -18.98 -12.48
N PHE A 176 -7.18 -19.44 -11.22
CA PHE A 176 -6.17 -19.00 -10.26
C PHE A 176 -4.84 -19.70 -10.48
N LYS A 177 -3.77 -18.91 -10.38
CA LYS A 177 -2.37 -19.33 -10.29
C LYS A 177 -1.84 -18.87 -8.94
N ILE A 178 -1.24 -19.80 -8.19
CA ILE A 178 -0.68 -19.49 -6.89
C ILE A 178 0.76 -18.98 -7.07
N VAL A 179 1.07 -17.89 -6.39
CA VAL A 179 2.43 -17.35 -6.27
C VAL A 179 2.94 -17.52 -4.85
N LYS A 180 4.26 -17.49 -4.71
CA LYS A 180 5.01 -17.58 -3.47
C LYS A 180 6.16 -16.58 -3.49
N ASP A 181 6.77 -16.39 -2.35
CA ASP A 181 7.98 -15.59 -2.23
C ASP A 181 9.07 -16.07 -3.20
N GLY A 182 9.68 -15.12 -3.90
CA GLY A 182 10.74 -15.38 -4.86
C GLY A 182 10.27 -15.90 -6.23
N ASP A 183 8.97 -16.13 -6.45
CA ASP A 183 8.47 -16.52 -7.78
C ASP A 183 8.66 -15.37 -8.77
N GLU A 184 9.11 -15.70 -9.98
CA GLU A 184 9.23 -14.75 -11.10
C GLU A 184 8.15 -15.00 -12.16
N LEU A 185 7.33 -13.99 -12.42
CA LEU A 185 6.37 -13.98 -13.53
C LEU A 185 6.97 -13.23 -14.73
N THR A 186 6.54 -13.59 -15.91
CA THR A 186 6.98 -12.94 -17.15
C THR A 186 5.82 -12.19 -17.80
N LEU A 187 6.02 -10.90 -18.09
CA LEU A 187 5.12 -10.07 -18.88
C LEU A 187 5.89 -9.48 -20.07
N GLY A 188 5.83 -10.16 -21.21
CA GLY A 188 6.64 -9.80 -22.36
C GLY A 188 8.14 -9.94 -22.10
N LYS A 189 8.84 -8.82 -21.99
CA LYS A 189 10.28 -8.78 -21.64
C LYS A 189 10.53 -8.44 -20.18
N LEU A 190 9.48 -8.14 -19.44
CA LEU A 190 9.58 -7.79 -18.02
C LEU A 190 9.59 -9.06 -17.16
N ARG A 191 10.37 -9.01 -16.09
CA ARG A 191 10.30 -9.94 -14.98
C ARG A 191 9.61 -9.27 -13.81
N ILE A 192 8.64 -9.93 -13.24
CA ILE A 192 7.88 -9.49 -12.07
C ILE A 192 8.24 -10.44 -10.93
N LEU A 193 9.00 -9.96 -9.97
CA LEU A 193 9.33 -10.72 -8.78
C LEU A 193 8.18 -10.59 -7.76
N CYS A 194 7.70 -11.73 -7.26
CA CYS A 194 6.75 -11.79 -6.17
C CYS A 194 7.50 -11.78 -4.83
N ILE A 195 7.18 -10.85 -3.96
CA ILE A 195 7.74 -10.71 -2.61
C ILE A 195 6.59 -10.87 -1.63
N GLU A 196 6.59 -11.93 -0.80
CA GLU A 196 5.60 -12.05 0.25
C GLU A 196 5.81 -10.94 1.28
N THR A 197 4.74 -10.20 1.55
CA THR A 197 4.72 -9.08 2.49
C THR A 197 3.53 -9.20 3.44
N PRO A 198 3.52 -10.27 4.28
CA PRO A 198 2.42 -10.52 5.20
C PRO A 198 2.32 -9.45 6.29
N GLY A 199 1.13 -9.38 6.91
CA GLY A 199 0.87 -8.56 8.09
C GLY A 199 -0.36 -7.67 7.94
N HIS A 200 -0.55 -6.99 6.79
CA HIS A 200 -1.85 -6.41 6.46
C HIS A 200 -2.88 -7.54 6.27
N THR A 201 -2.59 -8.48 5.41
CA THR A 201 -3.24 -9.80 5.35
C THR A 201 -2.21 -10.91 5.57
N ALA A 202 -2.64 -12.15 5.72
CA ALA A 202 -1.73 -13.27 5.94
C ALA A 202 -0.93 -13.67 4.68
N GLY A 203 -1.44 -13.35 3.49
CA GLY A 203 -0.85 -13.68 2.20
C GLY A 203 -0.61 -12.45 1.31
N GLY A 204 -0.43 -11.29 1.90
CA GLY A 204 -0.09 -10.08 1.14
C GLY A 204 1.16 -10.29 0.32
N VAL A 205 1.13 -9.88 -0.97
CA VAL A 205 2.27 -9.97 -1.88
C VAL A 205 2.49 -8.64 -2.58
N SER A 206 3.74 -8.22 -2.64
CA SER A 206 4.20 -7.07 -3.41
C SER A 206 4.85 -7.55 -4.71
N TYR A 207 4.69 -6.77 -5.78
CA TYR A 207 5.25 -7.09 -7.10
C TYR A 207 6.36 -6.10 -7.45
N LEU A 208 7.58 -6.61 -7.61
CA LEU A 208 8.75 -5.79 -7.97
C LEU A 208 9.10 -5.98 -9.44
N ILE A 209 9.16 -4.88 -10.18
CA ILE A 209 9.54 -4.81 -11.60
C ILE A 209 10.65 -3.75 -11.73
N ASN A 210 11.87 -4.17 -12.08
CA ASN A 210 13.04 -3.27 -12.10
C ASN A 210 13.18 -2.50 -10.76
N GLN A 211 13.00 -1.18 -10.76
CA GLN A 211 12.98 -0.32 -9.57
C GLN A 211 11.57 0.20 -9.25
N THR A 212 10.55 -0.60 -9.48
CA THR A 212 9.15 -0.26 -9.21
C THR A 212 8.51 -1.37 -8.39
N LEU A 213 8.07 -1.05 -7.18
CA LEU A 213 7.36 -1.94 -6.28
C LEU A 213 5.88 -1.55 -6.22
N ILE A 214 4.99 -2.44 -6.62
CA ILE A 214 3.56 -2.30 -6.38
C ILE A 214 3.27 -3.05 -5.08
N SER A 215 3.02 -2.29 -4.01
CA SER A 215 3.06 -2.82 -2.63
C SER A 215 1.70 -3.23 -2.07
N GLY A 216 0.59 -2.92 -2.75
CA GLY A 216 -0.72 -3.02 -2.09
C GLY A 216 -0.75 -2.23 -0.78
N ASP A 217 -1.34 -2.81 0.24
CA ASP A 217 -1.57 -2.15 1.53
C ASP A 217 -0.50 -2.47 2.59
N VAL A 218 0.73 -2.65 2.15
CA VAL A 218 1.87 -2.87 3.07
C VAL A 218 2.38 -1.55 3.64
N ILE A 219 2.65 -0.59 2.77
CA ILE A 219 3.21 0.72 3.12
C ILE A 219 2.52 1.81 2.31
N PHE A 220 2.27 2.95 2.94
CA PHE A 220 1.75 4.16 2.33
C PHE A 220 2.76 5.29 2.50
N ALA A 221 2.66 6.33 1.67
CA ALA A 221 3.50 7.51 1.82
C ALA A 221 3.34 8.13 3.22
N GLY A 222 4.43 8.14 3.99
CA GLY A 222 4.47 8.64 5.37
C GLY A 222 3.77 7.76 6.41
N SER A 223 3.33 6.56 6.05
CA SER A 223 2.63 5.64 6.96
C SER A 223 2.83 4.18 6.54
N MET A 224 2.07 3.30 7.16
CA MET A 224 2.03 1.87 6.85
C MET A 224 0.58 1.38 6.80
N GLY A 225 0.36 0.23 6.19
CA GLY A 225 -0.94 -0.41 6.19
C GLY A 225 -1.46 -0.74 7.59
N ARG A 226 -2.75 -1.04 7.71
CA ARG A 226 -3.31 -1.55 8.96
C ARG A 226 -2.93 -3.01 9.14
N ALA A 227 -2.43 -3.36 10.31
CA ALA A 227 -2.03 -4.73 10.63
C ALA A 227 -3.25 -5.59 10.99
N ASN A 228 -4.01 -6.05 10.00
CA ASN A 228 -5.22 -6.84 10.24
C ASN A 228 -4.92 -8.29 10.60
N SER A 229 -3.75 -8.83 10.20
CA SER A 229 -3.32 -10.17 10.56
C SER A 229 -2.21 -10.19 11.61
N SER A 230 -1.14 -9.41 11.43
CA SER A 230 0.00 -9.39 12.35
C SER A 230 0.80 -8.10 12.23
N TRP A 231 0.91 -7.37 13.36
CA TRP A 231 1.76 -6.17 13.42
C TRP A 231 3.23 -6.51 13.19
N GLN A 232 3.71 -7.57 13.83
CA GLN A 232 5.14 -7.93 13.74
C GLN A 232 5.51 -8.33 12.32
N ASP A 233 4.64 -9.10 11.64
CA ASP A 233 4.90 -9.54 10.28
C ASP A 233 4.87 -8.33 9.33
N LEU A 234 3.89 -7.42 9.46
CA LEU A 234 3.83 -6.21 8.66
C LEU A 234 5.07 -5.33 8.85
N PHE A 235 5.47 -5.13 10.11
CA PHE A 235 6.66 -4.35 10.42
C PHE A 235 7.93 -4.99 9.84
N ASN A 236 8.06 -6.32 9.93
CA ASN A 236 9.17 -7.06 9.33
C ASN A 236 9.14 -6.99 7.80
N SER A 237 8.00 -7.18 7.17
CA SER A 237 7.83 -7.07 5.71
C SER A 237 8.29 -5.70 5.21
N ILE A 238 7.92 -4.63 5.91
CA ILE A 238 8.34 -3.28 5.51
C ILE A 238 9.85 -3.10 5.73
N THR A 239 10.38 -3.46 6.89
CA THR A 239 11.77 -3.16 7.24
C THR A 239 12.77 -4.09 6.57
N GLN A 240 12.41 -5.35 6.27
CA GLN A 240 13.34 -6.36 5.75
C GLN A 240 13.19 -6.60 4.25
N GLU A 241 11.99 -6.36 3.68
CA GLU A 241 11.75 -6.60 2.26
C GLU A 241 11.60 -5.28 1.48
N VAL A 242 10.77 -4.34 1.96
CA VAL A 242 10.50 -3.10 1.21
C VAL A 242 11.63 -2.08 1.37
N LEU A 243 11.96 -1.71 2.62
CA LEU A 243 12.95 -0.67 2.89
C LEU A 243 14.41 -1.14 2.74
N CYS A 244 14.66 -2.43 2.46
CA CYS A 244 15.96 -2.93 2.05
C CYS A 244 16.24 -2.75 0.55
N LEU A 245 15.22 -2.40 -0.25
CA LEU A 245 15.39 -2.09 -1.66
C LEU A 245 16.19 -0.78 -1.84
N PRO A 246 16.77 -0.55 -3.03
CA PRO A 246 17.48 0.70 -3.32
C PRO A 246 16.62 1.94 -3.09
N ASP A 247 17.19 3.02 -2.59
CA ASP A 247 16.46 4.25 -2.25
C ASP A 247 15.67 4.86 -3.43
N ALA A 248 16.15 4.65 -4.65
CA ALA A 248 15.46 5.10 -5.87
C ALA A 248 14.26 4.25 -6.26
N THR A 249 14.02 3.10 -5.59
CA THR A 249 12.88 2.23 -5.90
C THR A 249 11.58 2.98 -5.62
N GLY A 250 10.75 3.12 -6.66
CA GLY A 250 9.40 3.68 -6.55
C GLY A 250 8.47 2.70 -5.83
N ILE A 251 7.69 3.19 -4.90
CA ILE A 251 6.65 2.45 -4.19
C ILE A 251 5.28 2.95 -4.67
N TYR A 252 4.48 2.05 -5.16
CA TYR A 252 3.14 2.30 -5.69
C TYR A 252 2.11 1.55 -4.84
N PRO A 253 1.54 2.22 -3.83
CA PRO A 253 0.67 1.60 -2.84
C PRO A 253 -0.76 1.39 -3.33
N GLY A 254 -1.54 0.61 -2.59
CA GLY A 254 -2.98 0.43 -2.81
C GLY A 254 -3.80 1.70 -2.52
N HIS A 255 -3.29 2.59 -1.68
CA HIS A 255 -3.95 3.86 -1.34
C HIS A 255 -2.96 5.01 -1.25
N GLY A 256 -3.44 6.24 -1.50
CA GLY A 256 -2.61 7.43 -1.43
C GLY A 256 -1.61 7.57 -2.59
N PRO A 257 -0.68 8.52 -2.50
CA PRO A 257 0.28 8.82 -3.56
C PRO A 257 1.44 7.81 -3.60
N ALA A 258 2.08 7.69 -4.76
CA ALA A 258 3.34 7.00 -4.92
C ALA A 258 4.45 7.71 -4.15
N THR A 259 5.46 6.96 -3.73
CA THR A 259 6.63 7.44 -3.00
C THR A 259 7.88 6.67 -3.43
N THR A 260 9.00 6.83 -2.73
CA THR A 260 10.20 6.00 -2.92
C THR A 260 10.71 5.45 -1.61
N VAL A 261 11.48 4.36 -1.66
CA VAL A 261 12.14 3.78 -0.50
C VAL A 261 12.95 4.84 0.27
N GLY A 262 13.70 5.69 -0.43
CA GLY A 262 14.48 6.76 0.19
C GLY A 262 13.60 7.78 0.91
N GLN A 263 12.49 8.18 0.31
CA GLN A 263 11.55 9.12 0.95
C GLN A 263 10.92 8.52 2.23
N GLU A 264 10.56 7.24 2.20
CA GLU A 264 10.00 6.58 3.38
C GLU A 264 11.04 6.40 4.50
N LYS A 265 12.30 6.16 4.19
CA LYS A 265 13.39 6.15 5.18
C LYS A 265 13.60 7.52 5.84
N GLU A 266 13.35 8.61 5.12
CA GLU A 266 13.59 9.98 5.57
C GLU A 266 12.36 10.63 6.22
N HIS A 267 11.15 10.23 5.84
CA HIS A 267 9.93 10.96 6.21
C HIS A 267 8.83 10.11 6.84
N ASN A 268 8.96 8.76 6.86
CA ASN A 268 7.95 7.92 7.48
C ASN A 268 8.19 7.81 8.99
N PRO A 269 7.28 8.33 9.86
CA PRO A 269 7.49 8.38 11.30
C PRO A 269 7.66 7.01 11.96
N PHE A 270 7.21 5.94 11.32
CA PHE A 270 7.38 4.57 11.83
C PHE A 270 8.79 4.03 11.66
N PHE A 271 9.56 4.49 10.65
CA PHE A 271 10.76 3.79 10.20
C PHE A 271 12.05 4.58 10.30
N ILE A 272 12.02 5.88 10.61
CA ILE A 272 13.24 6.69 10.79
C ILE A 272 14.14 6.07 11.85
N GLY A 273 15.40 5.85 11.47
CA GLY A 273 16.43 5.27 12.34
C GLY A 273 16.24 3.79 12.69
N ARG A 274 15.32 3.10 12.02
CA ARG A 274 15.04 1.67 12.23
C ARG A 274 15.46 0.77 11.07
N VAL A 275 15.87 1.36 9.98
CA VAL A 275 16.36 0.67 8.79
C VAL A 275 17.73 1.23 8.47
N GLY A 276 18.75 0.37 8.45
CA GLY A 276 20.14 0.75 8.18
C GLY A 276 20.98 -0.47 7.96
#